data_410dac5562bdb356e74f4242485d9693
#
_entry.id   410dac5562bdb356e74f4242485d9693
#
_cell.length_a   1.000
_cell.length_b   1.000
_cell.length_c   1.000
_cell.angle_alpha   90.00
_cell.angle_beta   90.00
_cell.angle_gamma   90.00
#
_symmetry.space_group_name_H-M   'P 1'
#
loop_
_entity.id
_entity.type
_entity.pdbx_description
1 polymer ?
#
loop_
_entity_poly.entity_id
_entity_poly.type
_entity_poly.pdbx_seq_one_letter_code
_entity_poly.pdbx_strand_id
1 'polypeptide(L)'
;MTSNIQTERVLKITGSDNVTFLDSIISNNIERNCIKPSFLLGPDGKINHWFLIEEKNKEVFVYQDKRELNFILDSLRKYAIRIDCNFEIEDSTITLQVDLDKAVLKTTETKEESVSWYDFELNNALPTKEIVNTGLLPNETKWLDFFVDFEKGCFLGQEQASRIKFRGKSRRMLVTNESGIQEIIKI
;
A
#
# COMPACT_ATOMS: atom_id res chain seq x y z
N MET A 1 -3.49 13.97 -10.18
CA MET A 1 -4.39 13.65 -11.32
C MET A 1 -5.26 12.47 -10.94
N THR A 2 -6.58 12.57 -11.16
CA THR A 2 -7.51 11.48 -10.83
C THR A 2 -7.37 10.33 -11.82
N SER A 3 -7.22 9.11 -11.31
CA SER A 3 -7.15 7.89 -12.11
C SER A 3 -8.26 6.93 -11.70
N ASN A 4 -8.83 6.24 -12.67
CA ASN A 4 -9.73 5.11 -12.42
C ASN A 4 -8.95 3.82 -12.63
N ILE A 5 -9.02 2.91 -11.66
CA ILE A 5 -8.32 1.62 -11.69
C ILE A 5 -9.34 0.53 -11.49
N GLN A 6 -9.48 -0.35 -12.46
CA GLN A 6 -10.35 -1.52 -12.32
C GLN A 6 -9.61 -2.62 -11.55
N THR A 7 -10.24 -3.14 -10.50
CA THR A 7 -9.74 -4.30 -9.77
C THR A 7 -10.36 -5.56 -10.34
N GLU A 8 -9.54 -6.49 -10.82
CA GLU A 8 -10.02 -7.81 -11.26
C GLU A 8 -10.16 -8.80 -10.11
N ARG A 9 -9.35 -8.62 -9.09
CA ARG A 9 -9.34 -9.42 -7.86
C ARG A 9 -9.06 -8.54 -6.65
N VAL A 10 -9.48 -9.01 -5.49
CA VAL A 10 -9.25 -8.35 -4.20
C VAL A 10 -8.85 -9.37 -3.16
N LEU A 11 -7.94 -9.02 -2.25
CA LEU A 11 -7.66 -9.83 -1.07
C LEU A 11 -8.61 -9.41 0.04
N LYS A 12 -9.50 -10.32 0.41
CA LYS A 12 -10.45 -10.18 1.51
C LYS A 12 -9.88 -10.83 2.77
N ILE A 13 -9.98 -10.13 3.89
CA ILE A 13 -9.48 -10.59 5.18
C ILE A 13 -10.62 -10.52 6.19
N THR A 14 -10.96 -11.65 6.78
CA THR A 14 -12.05 -11.82 7.75
C THR A 14 -11.52 -12.40 9.05
N GLY A 15 -12.37 -12.48 10.08
CA GLY A 15 -12.01 -12.98 11.41
C GLY A 15 -12.10 -11.88 12.46
N SER A 16 -12.18 -12.27 13.73
CA SER A 16 -12.38 -11.32 14.83
C SER A 16 -11.18 -10.40 15.06
N ASP A 17 -9.98 -10.82 14.65
CA ASP A 17 -8.74 -10.13 14.92
C ASP A 17 -8.20 -9.36 13.70
N ASN A 18 -8.92 -9.39 12.55
CA ASN A 18 -8.43 -8.89 11.27
C ASN A 18 -7.93 -7.43 11.31
N VAL A 19 -8.71 -6.50 11.85
CA VAL A 19 -8.34 -5.08 11.93
C VAL A 19 -7.18 -4.88 12.89
N THR A 20 -7.25 -5.43 14.11
CA THR A 20 -6.20 -5.30 15.13
C THR A 20 -4.88 -5.87 14.65
N PHE A 21 -4.93 -7.03 14.00
CA PHE A 21 -3.75 -7.68 13.42
C PHE A 21 -3.12 -6.80 12.33
N LEU A 22 -3.91 -6.39 11.34
CA LEU A 22 -3.41 -5.58 10.24
C LEU A 22 -2.87 -4.24 10.73
N ASP A 23 -3.57 -3.58 11.66
CA ASP A 23 -3.12 -2.33 12.24
C ASP A 23 -1.76 -2.45 12.94
N SER A 24 -1.42 -3.62 13.47
CA SER A 24 -0.11 -3.89 14.10
C SER A 24 1.05 -4.11 13.10
N ILE A 25 0.78 -4.36 11.83
CA ILE A 25 1.82 -4.72 10.85
C ILE A 25 1.92 -3.80 9.65
N ILE A 26 0.86 -3.06 9.30
CA ILE A 26 0.89 -2.12 8.18
C ILE A 26 1.23 -0.70 8.65
N SER A 27 1.73 0.14 7.76
CA SER A 27 2.26 1.46 8.13
C SER A 27 1.21 2.54 8.35
N ASN A 28 0.01 2.41 7.78
CA ASN A 28 -1.06 3.39 7.94
C ASN A 28 -2.17 2.84 8.84
N ASN A 29 -2.97 3.72 9.45
CA ASN A 29 -4.13 3.31 10.24
C ASN A 29 -5.27 2.81 9.32
N ILE A 30 -6.13 1.97 9.87
CA ILE A 30 -7.34 1.47 9.20
C ILE A 30 -8.53 2.28 9.72
N GLU A 31 -9.22 2.96 8.81
CA GLU A 31 -10.43 3.71 9.13
C GLU A 31 -11.64 3.04 8.47
N ARG A 32 -12.73 2.97 9.21
CA ARG A 32 -13.96 2.34 8.74
C ARG A 32 -14.56 3.08 7.55
N ASN A 33 -14.90 2.33 6.49
CA ASN A 33 -15.46 2.84 5.23
C ASN A 33 -14.58 3.92 4.57
N CYS A 34 -13.27 3.85 4.78
CA CYS A 34 -12.31 4.75 4.18
C CYS A 34 -11.20 3.95 3.52
N ILE A 35 -10.93 4.23 2.25
CA ILE A 35 -9.78 3.63 1.56
C ILE A 35 -8.53 4.43 1.91
N LYS A 36 -7.51 3.75 2.39
CA LYS A 36 -6.21 4.34 2.71
C LYS A 36 -5.08 3.61 1.99
N PRO A 37 -4.04 4.33 1.57
CA PRO A 37 -2.82 3.69 1.10
C PRO A 37 -1.96 3.26 2.29
N SER A 38 -1.25 2.16 2.15
CA SER A 38 -0.34 1.67 3.19
C SER A 38 0.83 0.91 2.62
N PHE A 39 1.91 0.86 3.38
CA PHE A 39 3.01 -0.06 3.17
C PHE A 39 2.93 -1.24 4.13
N LEU A 40 3.35 -2.40 3.66
CA LEU A 40 3.82 -3.49 4.51
C LEU A 40 5.35 -3.42 4.47
N LEU A 41 5.95 -3.12 5.61
CA LEU A 41 7.40 -3.01 5.75
C LEU A 41 8.01 -4.34 6.19
N GLY A 42 9.30 -4.51 5.91
CA GLY A 42 10.12 -5.52 6.56
C GLY A 42 10.57 -5.06 7.95
N PRO A 43 11.11 -5.98 8.78
CA PRO A 43 11.70 -5.63 10.09
C PRO A 43 12.85 -4.61 9.98
N ASP A 44 13.50 -4.53 8.82
CA ASP A 44 14.55 -3.57 8.48
C ASP A 44 14.00 -2.21 8.01
N GLY A 45 12.68 -2.03 8.00
CA GLY A 45 11.97 -0.81 7.62
C GLY A 45 11.86 -0.58 6.12
N LYS A 46 12.32 -1.52 5.29
CA LYS A 46 12.15 -1.42 3.83
C LYS A 46 10.73 -1.78 3.41
N ILE A 47 10.29 -1.19 2.30
CA ILE A 47 9.01 -1.51 1.69
C ILE A 47 9.08 -2.92 1.10
N ASN A 48 8.20 -3.81 1.55
CA ASN A 48 7.97 -5.11 0.93
C ASN A 48 6.82 -5.07 -0.07
N HIS A 49 5.74 -4.36 0.30
CA HIS A 49 4.57 -4.16 -0.54
C HIS A 49 3.95 -2.79 -0.25
N TRP A 50 3.23 -2.27 -1.23
CA TRP A 50 2.28 -1.18 -1.03
C TRP A 50 0.92 -1.61 -1.56
N PHE A 51 -0.16 -1.06 -1.02
CA PHE A 51 -1.52 -1.37 -1.42
C PHE A 51 -2.50 -0.30 -0.91
N LEU A 52 -3.71 -0.34 -1.43
CA LEU A 52 -4.85 0.36 -0.86
C LEU A 52 -5.62 -0.60 0.03
N ILE A 53 -6.13 -0.10 1.16
CA ILE A 53 -6.83 -0.92 2.16
C ILE A 53 -8.10 -0.22 2.61
N GLU A 54 -9.18 -0.99 2.81
CA GLU A 54 -10.49 -0.52 3.29
C GLU A 54 -11.05 -1.49 4.33
N GLU A 55 -11.57 -0.97 5.44
CA GLU A 55 -12.44 -1.75 6.34
C GLU A 55 -13.89 -1.43 6.02
N LYS A 56 -14.68 -2.45 5.71
CA LYS A 56 -16.10 -2.35 5.43
C LYS A 56 -16.85 -3.55 5.98
N ASN A 57 -17.89 -3.29 6.78
CA ASN A 57 -18.71 -4.34 7.39
C ASN A 57 -17.91 -5.34 8.25
N LYS A 58 -16.87 -4.90 8.95
CA LYS A 58 -15.94 -5.72 9.73
C LYS A 58 -15.06 -6.67 8.90
N GLU A 59 -15.05 -6.54 7.60
CA GLU A 59 -14.14 -7.21 6.70
C GLU A 59 -13.11 -6.20 6.20
N VAL A 60 -11.90 -6.65 5.89
CA VAL A 60 -10.86 -5.79 5.33
C VAL A 60 -10.56 -6.22 3.92
N PHE A 61 -10.48 -5.26 3.02
CA PHE A 61 -10.19 -5.45 1.61
C PHE A 61 -8.87 -4.79 1.26
N VAL A 62 -7.99 -5.54 0.58
CA VAL A 62 -6.71 -5.05 0.07
C VAL A 62 -6.76 -5.04 -1.44
N TYR A 63 -6.52 -3.86 -2.01
CA TYR A 63 -6.53 -3.61 -3.45
C TYR A 63 -5.11 -3.40 -3.96
N GLN A 64 -4.73 -4.18 -4.95
CA GLN A 64 -3.49 -4.09 -5.69
C GLN A 64 -3.63 -4.88 -7.00
N ASP A 65 -2.64 -4.81 -7.89
CA ASP A 65 -2.60 -5.65 -9.08
C ASP A 65 -2.79 -7.13 -8.71
N LYS A 66 -3.63 -7.84 -9.45
CA LYS A 66 -3.93 -9.26 -9.19
C LYS A 66 -2.66 -10.13 -9.09
N ARG A 67 -1.58 -9.73 -9.78
CA ARG A 67 -0.29 -10.44 -9.76
C ARG A 67 0.43 -10.30 -8.42
N GLU A 68 0.19 -9.19 -7.69
CA GLU A 68 0.82 -8.92 -6.38
C GLU A 68 0.03 -9.49 -5.20
N LEU A 69 -1.27 -9.73 -5.34
CA LEU A 69 -2.12 -10.14 -4.21
C LEU A 69 -1.66 -11.44 -3.53
N ASN A 70 -1.16 -12.43 -4.27
CA ASN A 70 -0.63 -13.66 -3.68
C ASN A 70 0.64 -13.39 -2.85
N PHE A 71 1.53 -12.51 -3.31
CA PHE A 71 2.75 -12.15 -2.56
C PHE A 71 2.43 -11.36 -1.29
N ILE A 72 1.42 -10.47 -1.36
CA ILE A 72 0.92 -9.74 -0.19
C ILE A 72 0.32 -10.71 0.82
N LEU A 73 -0.57 -11.61 0.37
CA LEU A 73 -1.20 -12.64 1.20
C LEU A 73 -0.16 -13.50 1.90
N ASP A 74 0.84 -14.01 1.18
CA ASP A 74 1.91 -14.84 1.73
C ASP A 74 2.76 -14.08 2.77
N SER A 75 2.96 -12.79 2.53
CA SER A 75 3.69 -11.92 3.47
C SER A 75 2.87 -11.68 4.75
N LEU A 76 1.56 -11.44 4.64
CA LEU A 76 0.67 -11.26 5.80
C LEU A 76 0.56 -12.55 6.63
N ARG A 77 0.39 -13.69 5.99
CA ARG A 77 0.28 -15.01 6.66
C ARG A 77 1.46 -15.33 7.57
N LYS A 78 2.66 -14.86 7.26
CA LYS A 78 3.85 -15.08 8.10
C LYS A 78 3.69 -14.52 9.51
N TYR A 79 2.89 -13.47 9.67
CA TYR A 79 2.65 -12.79 10.94
C TYR A 79 1.33 -13.19 11.61
N ALA A 80 0.42 -13.87 10.89
CA ALA A 80 -0.90 -14.25 11.39
C ALA A 80 -0.91 -15.57 12.18
N ILE A 81 0.17 -15.88 12.93
CA ILE A 81 0.29 -17.11 13.71
C ILE A 81 -0.60 -17.00 14.95
N ARG A 82 -1.56 -17.93 15.10
CA ARG A 82 -2.53 -17.98 16.23
C ARG A 82 -3.43 -16.74 16.33
N ILE A 83 -3.72 -16.12 15.20
CA ILE A 83 -4.61 -14.96 15.09
C ILE A 83 -5.84 -15.40 14.32
N ASP A 84 -7.02 -15.00 14.75
CA ASP A 84 -8.28 -15.29 14.05
C ASP A 84 -8.42 -14.37 12.83
N CYS A 85 -7.69 -14.74 11.77
CA CYS A 85 -7.73 -14.10 10.46
C CYS A 85 -7.80 -15.14 9.34
N ASN A 86 -8.77 -14.97 8.45
CA ASN A 86 -8.89 -15.74 7.23
C ASN A 86 -8.59 -14.84 6.03
N PHE A 87 -7.83 -15.37 5.07
CA PHE A 87 -7.38 -14.65 3.88
C PHE A 87 -7.89 -15.35 2.64
N GLU A 88 -8.61 -14.64 1.80
CA GLU A 88 -9.18 -15.14 0.56
C GLU A 88 -8.99 -14.13 -0.57
N ILE A 89 -8.59 -14.60 -1.76
CA ILE A 89 -8.53 -13.76 -2.96
C ILE A 89 -9.78 -14.06 -3.79
N GLU A 90 -10.66 -13.06 -3.87
CA GLU A 90 -11.93 -13.13 -4.58
C GLU A 90 -11.85 -12.37 -5.91
N ASP A 91 -12.70 -12.76 -6.87
CA ASP A 91 -12.89 -11.98 -8.10
C ASP A 91 -13.60 -10.65 -7.75
N SER A 92 -13.23 -9.59 -8.46
CA SER A 92 -13.74 -8.24 -8.21
C SER A 92 -14.07 -7.54 -9.52
N THR A 93 -15.05 -6.64 -9.45
CA THR A 93 -15.41 -5.72 -10.53
C THR A 93 -15.42 -4.28 -10.05
N ILE A 94 -14.81 -4.03 -8.89
CA ILE A 94 -14.76 -2.69 -8.29
C ILE A 94 -13.82 -1.80 -9.10
N THR A 95 -14.25 -0.60 -9.39
CA THR A 95 -13.39 0.46 -9.92
C THR A 95 -13.02 1.40 -8.78
N LEU A 96 -11.74 1.64 -8.61
CA LEU A 96 -11.21 2.62 -7.66
C LEU A 96 -10.98 3.94 -8.38
N GLN A 97 -11.50 5.02 -7.83
CA GLN A 97 -11.14 6.37 -8.24
C GLN A 97 -10.10 6.91 -7.25
N VAL A 98 -8.89 7.19 -7.75
CA VAL A 98 -7.74 7.55 -6.94
C VAL A 98 -7.11 8.84 -7.42
N ASP A 99 -6.95 9.81 -6.54
CA ASP A 99 -6.14 11.02 -6.72
C ASP A 99 -5.29 11.21 -5.47
N LEU A 100 -4.05 10.74 -5.51
CA LEU A 100 -3.16 10.76 -4.35
C LEU A 100 -2.79 12.19 -3.93
N ASP A 101 -2.64 13.10 -4.89
CA ASP A 101 -2.29 14.50 -4.61
C ASP A 101 -3.41 15.25 -3.87
N LYS A 102 -4.67 14.84 -4.09
CA LYS A 102 -5.86 15.40 -3.43
C LYS A 102 -6.37 14.55 -2.28
N ALA A 103 -5.69 13.44 -1.96
CA ALA A 103 -6.13 12.44 -0.98
C ALA A 103 -7.57 11.93 -1.22
N VAL A 104 -7.96 11.75 -2.49
CA VAL A 104 -9.26 11.20 -2.87
C VAL A 104 -9.08 9.73 -3.24
N LEU A 105 -9.64 8.85 -2.42
CA LEU A 105 -9.67 7.40 -2.67
C LEU A 105 -11.08 6.90 -2.37
N LYS A 106 -11.74 6.36 -3.37
CA LYS A 106 -13.11 5.83 -3.22
C LYS A 106 -13.42 4.79 -4.29
N THR A 107 -14.40 3.96 -4.02
CA THR A 107 -15.01 3.10 -5.03
C THR A 107 -15.94 3.92 -5.92
N THR A 108 -16.05 3.55 -7.19
CA THR A 108 -16.96 4.18 -8.15
C THR A 108 -17.60 3.12 -9.05
N GLU A 109 -18.79 3.42 -9.53
CA GLU A 109 -19.49 2.63 -10.56
C GLU A 109 -19.23 3.16 -11.97
N THR A 110 -18.44 4.23 -12.10
CA THR A 110 -18.14 4.87 -13.38
C THR A 110 -17.36 3.90 -14.27
N LYS A 111 -17.84 3.73 -15.50
CA LYS A 111 -17.17 2.95 -16.56
C LYS A 111 -16.28 3.84 -17.44
N GLU A 112 -15.66 4.83 -16.87
CA GLU A 112 -14.67 5.65 -17.56
C GLU A 112 -13.40 4.85 -17.85
N GLU A 113 -12.61 5.34 -18.80
CA GLU A 113 -11.34 4.73 -19.15
C GLU A 113 -10.48 4.49 -17.89
N SER A 114 -10.06 3.26 -17.68
CA SER A 114 -9.25 2.85 -16.53
C SER A 114 -7.79 2.71 -16.95
N VAL A 115 -6.88 3.11 -16.07
CA VAL A 115 -5.46 2.86 -16.23
C VAL A 115 -5.08 1.51 -15.61
N SER A 116 -4.02 0.90 -16.10
CA SER A 116 -3.46 -0.29 -15.44
C SER A 116 -2.81 0.09 -14.10
N TRP A 117 -2.67 -0.90 -13.18
CA TRP A 117 -1.91 -0.71 -11.95
C TRP A 117 -0.47 -0.25 -12.23
N TYR A 118 0.16 -0.81 -13.24
CA TYR A 118 1.52 -0.44 -13.64
C TYR A 118 1.62 1.01 -14.10
N ASP A 119 0.71 1.48 -14.97
CA ASP A 119 0.69 2.88 -15.40
C ASP A 119 0.38 3.80 -14.22
N PHE A 120 -0.50 3.38 -13.30
CA PHE A 120 -0.77 4.14 -12.09
C PHE A 120 0.47 4.28 -11.20
N GLU A 121 1.25 3.21 -11.03
CA GLU A 121 2.53 3.24 -10.30
C GLU A 121 3.52 4.22 -10.93
N LEU A 122 3.71 4.14 -12.24
CA LEU A 122 4.61 5.04 -12.97
C LEU A 122 4.18 6.51 -12.87
N ASN A 123 2.91 6.78 -13.13
CA ASN A 123 2.37 8.15 -13.15
C ASN A 123 2.42 8.82 -11.76
N ASN A 124 2.41 8.05 -10.68
CA ASN A 124 2.43 8.54 -9.32
C ASN A 124 3.79 8.36 -8.62
N ALA A 125 4.80 7.82 -9.29
CA ALA A 125 6.08 7.42 -8.69
C ALA A 125 5.86 6.55 -7.43
N LEU A 126 4.91 5.61 -7.51
CA LEU A 126 4.76 4.52 -6.56
C LEU A 126 5.70 3.38 -6.95
N PRO A 127 6.33 2.69 -6.01
CA PRO A 127 7.34 1.71 -6.37
C PRO A 127 6.73 0.49 -7.07
N THR A 128 7.22 0.19 -8.26
CA THR A 128 6.98 -1.10 -8.92
C THR A 128 7.68 -2.23 -8.17
N LYS A 129 7.35 -3.46 -8.49
CA LYS A 129 7.97 -4.64 -7.86
C LYS A 129 9.49 -4.68 -8.02
N GLU A 130 9.99 -4.28 -9.17
CA GLU A 130 11.42 -4.22 -9.46
C GLU A 130 12.12 -3.23 -8.52
N ILE A 131 11.53 -2.09 -8.29
CA ILE A 131 12.05 -1.05 -7.38
C ILE A 131 11.99 -1.51 -5.92
N VAL A 132 10.89 -2.12 -5.49
CA VAL A 132 10.76 -2.70 -4.14
C VAL A 132 11.90 -3.68 -3.87
N ASN A 133 12.22 -4.53 -4.82
CA ASN A 133 13.30 -5.52 -4.69
C ASN A 133 14.70 -4.91 -4.55
N THR A 134 14.89 -3.63 -4.84
CA THR A 134 16.16 -2.91 -4.59
C THR A 134 16.36 -2.50 -3.13
N GLY A 135 15.34 -2.68 -2.29
CA GLY A 135 15.37 -2.35 -0.86
C GLY A 135 15.06 -0.88 -0.58
N LEU A 136 14.00 -0.37 -1.20
CA LEU A 136 13.51 1.00 -1.02
C LEU A 136 12.96 1.24 0.39
N LEU A 137 13.25 2.41 0.96
CA LEU A 137 12.71 2.88 2.23
C LEU A 137 11.51 3.82 2.00
N PRO A 138 10.54 3.91 2.93
CA PRO A 138 9.38 4.81 2.78
C PRO A 138 9.75 6.28 2.55
N ASN A 139 10.79 6.77 3.20
CA ASN A 139 11.28 8.15 3.05
C ASN A 139 12.03 8.41 1.73
N GLU A 140 12.25 7.39 0.92
CA GLU A 140 12.77 7.48 -0.45
C GLU A 140 11.63 7.59 -1.47
N THR A 141 10.39 7.69 -1.01
CA THR A 141 9.21 8.00 -1.82
C THR A 141 8.66 9.38 -1.44
N LYS A 142 8.02 10.06 -2.37
CA LYS A 142 7.30 11.32 -2.09
C LYS A 142 6.04 11.12 -1.24
N TRP A 143 5.68 9.86 -0.98
CA TRP A 143 4.42 9.46 -0.35
C TRP A 143 4.53 9.10 1.12
N LEU A 144 5.69 9.32 1.76
CA LEU A 144 5.93 8.94 3.15
C LEU A 144 4.77 9.35 4.09
N ASP A 145 4.43 10.63 4.10
CA ASP A 145 3.44 11.17 5.05
C ASP A 145 2.00 10.78 4.72
N PHE A 146 1.74 10.27 3.52
CA PHE A 146 0.42 9.81 3.12
C PHE A 146 0.23 8.31 3.34
N PHE A 147 1.30 7.53 3.24
CA PHE A 147 1.28 6.07 3.41
C PHE A 147 1.66 5.61 4.81
N VAL A 148 2.19 6.48 5.65
CA VAL A 148 2.65 6.14 7.01
C VAL A 148 2.02 7.07 8.03
N ASP A 149 1.25 6.49 8.94
CA ASP A 149 0.76 7.21 10.13
C ASP A 149 1.73 6.98 11.28
N PHE A 150 2.50 8.02 11.63
CA PHE A 150 3.46 7.96 12.74
C PHE A 150 2.82 8.19 14.11
N GLU A 151 1.55 8.57 14.16
CA GLU A 151 0.79 8.81 15.40
C GLU A 151 0.00 7.58 15.83
N LYS A 152 -0.17 6.59 14.93
CA LYS A 152 -0.79 5.30 15.29
C LYS A 152 0.11 4.48 16.23
N GLY A 153 -0.42 3.39 16.78
CA GLY A 153 0.34 2.41 17.57
C GLY A 153 1.52 1.80 16.80
N CYS A 154 2.34 1.03 17.50
CA CYS A 154 3.51 0.38 16.90
C CYS A 154 3.10 -0.54 15.75
N PHE A 155 3.87 -0.53 14.69
CA PHE A 155 3.72 -1.41 13.53
C PHE A 155 5.07 -1.96 13.07
N LEU A 156 5.04 -3.01 12.26
CA LEU A 156 6.25 -3.67 11.76
C LEU A 156 7.15 -2.69 10.99
N GLY A 157 8.43 -2.63 11.35
CA GLY A 157 9.43 -1.77 10.70
C GLY A 157 9.37 -0.29 11.08
N GLN A 158 8.46 0.13 11.98
CA GLN A 158 8.27 1.52 12.39
C GLN A 158 9.54 2.17 12.94
N GLU A 159 10.33 1.45 13.74
CA GLU A 159 11.53 2.02 14.37
C GLU A 159 12.48 2.62 13.33
N GLN A 160 12.74 1.91 12.24
CA GLN A 160 13.62 2.39 11.18
C GLN A 160 12.98 3.54 10.39
N ALA A 161 11.70 3.43 10.04
CA ALA A 161 10.97 4.49 9.34
C ALA A 161 10.94 5.79 10.15
N SER A 162 10.64 5.72 11.46
CA SER A 162 10.64 6.85 12.38
C SER A 162 12.03 7.46 12.57
N ARG A 163 13.07 6.64 12.71
CA ARG A 163 14.45 7.11 12.87
C ARG A 163 14.86 7.98 11.70
N ILE A 164 14.51 7.60 10.48
CA ILE A 164 14.85 8.36 9.30
C ILE A 164 14.03 9.64 9.19
N LYS A 165 12.71 9.59 9.45
CA LYS A 165 11.84 10.76 9.44
C LYS A 165 12.33 11.86 10.40
N PHE A 166 12.70 11.49 11.63
CA PHE A 166 13.01 12.46 12.69
C PHE A 166 14.49 12.81 12.81
N ARG A 167 15.42 12.03 12.23
CA ARG A 167 16.88 12.23 12.41
C ARG A 167 17.65 12.48 11.13
N GLY A 168 17.02 12.41 9.96
CA GLY A 168 17.74 12.55 8.70
C GLY A 168 16.85 12.99 7.54
N LYS A 169 17.52 13.51 6.51
CA LYS A 169 16.90 13.67 5.18
C LYS A 169 17.29 12.47 4.35
N SER A 170 16.37 11.99 3.52
CA SER A 170 16.74 10.99 2.51
C SER A 170 17.80 11.60 1.59
N ARG A 171 18.76 10.77 1.21
CA ARG A 171 19.76 11.12 0.19
C ARG A 171 19.43 10.55 -1.18
N ARG A 172 18.30 9.83 -1.25
CA ARG A 172 17.82 9.17 -2.46
C ARG A 172 16.31 9.38 -2.56
N MET A 173 15.81 9.42 -3.79
CA MET A 173 14.38 9.57 -4.06
C MET A 173 13.99 8.74 -5.27
N LEU A 174 12.87 8.02 -5.15
CA LEU A 174 12.22 7.35 -6.26
C LEU A 174 11.58 8.39 -7.19
N VAL A 175 11.91 8.32 -8.46
CA VAL A 175 11.29 9.14 -9.51
C VAL A 175 10.90 8.27 -10.69
N THR A 176 9.93 8.72 -11.47
CA THR A 176 9.66 8.21 -12.82
C THR A 176 10.16 9.26 -13.80
N ASN A 177 11.09 8.91 -14.66
CA ASN A 177 11.64 9.83 -15.66
C ASN A 177 10.66 10.04 -16.85
N GLU A 178 11.00 10.96 -17.75
CA GLU A 178 10.17 11.30 -18.93
C GLU A 178 9.93 10.10 -19.87
N SER A 179 10.79 9.09 -19.83
CA SER A 179 10.62 7.85 -20.60
C SER A 179 9.76 6.80 -19.90
N GLY A 180 9.16 7.12 -18.74
CA GLY A 180 8.33 6.19 -17.96
C GLY A 180 9.13 5.12 -17.21
N ILE A 181 10.43 5.33 -17.01
CA ILE A 181 11.30 4.40 -16.29
C ILE A 181 11.46 4.89 -14.85
N GLN A 182 11.28 3.99 -13.90
CA GLN A 182 11.54 4.28 -12.48
C GLN A 182 13.02 4.13 -12.15
N GLU A 183 13.53 5.08 -11.40
CA GLU A 183 14.91 5.08 -10.92
C GLU A 183 15.01 5.73 -9.53
N ILE A 184 16.05 5.37 -8.78
CA ILE A 184 16.35 5.97 -7.48
C ILE A 184 17.52 6.94 -7.68
N ILE A 185 17.23 8.23 -7.66
CA ILE A 185 18.21 9.29 -7.81
C ILE A 185 18.79 9.75 -6.47
N LYS A 186 20.01 10.29 -6.47
CA LYS A 186 20.58 11.01 -5.31
C LYS A 186 20.02 12.44 -5.30
N ILE A 187 19.64 12.93 -4.12
CA ILE A 187 19.13 14.28 -3.88
C ILE A 187 20.01 15.04 -2.89
#